data_3ef78744d8230d9dd75397c06099531a
#
_entry.id   3ef78744d8230d9dd75397c06099531a
#
_cell.length_a   1.000
_cell.length_b   1.000
_cell.length_c   1.000
_cell.angle_alpha   90.00
_cell.angle_beta   90.00
_cell.angle_gamma   90.00
#
_symmetry.space_group_name_H-M   'P 1'
#
loop_
_entity.id
_entity.type
_entity.pdbx_description
1 polymer ?
#
loop_
_entity_poly.entity_id
_entity_poly.type
_entity_poly.pdbx_seq_one_letter_code
_entity_poly.pdbx_strand_id
1 'polypeptide(L)'
;MSASNQQPSPLPVRRALREVGGSLQTWRKLRGLTQGQLADRAGVTRMTIVRMEQGDGTVRTEILLRVAHALGVLDGLPRALDPYESDLGRLRADDRLPKRVRPRSLT
;
A
#
# COMPACT_ATOMS: atom_id res chain seq x y z
N MET A 1 10.93 -3.24 21.28
CA MET A 1 10.29 -1.93 21.37
C MET A 1 8.80 -2.07 21.61
N SER A 2 8.28 -1.28 22.48
CA SER A 2 6.88 -1.37 22.85
C SER A 2 6.03 -0.49 21.93
N ALA A 3 4.91 -1.05 21.45
CA ALA A 3 3.95 -0.27 20.67
C ALA A 3 3.35 0.86 21.51
N SER A 4 3.33 0.73 22.83
CA SER A 4 2.78 1.77 23.70
C SER A 4 3.58 3.07 23.66
N ASN A 5 4.81 3.04 23.12
CA ASN A 5 5.64 4.23 22.96
C ASN A 5 5.36 4.99 21.68
N GLN A 6 4.54 4.45 20.81
CA GLN A 6 4.23 5.11 19.56
C GLN A 6 3.29 6.27 19.80
N GLN A 7 3.59 7.35 19.14
CA GLN A 7 2.71 8.51 19.17
C GLN A 7 1.50 8.25 18.26
N PRO A 8 0.38 8.94 18.54
CA PRO A 8 -0.77 8.87 17.62
C PRO A 8 -0.35 9.29 16.23
N SER A 9 -0.95 8.67 15.23
CA SER A 9 -0.65 9.01 13.85
C SER A 9 -1.03 10.46 13.55
N PRO A 10 -0.16 11.18 12.83
CA PRO A 10 -0.51 12.53 12.38
C PRO A 10 -1.77 12.53 11.52
N LEU A 11 -2.47 13.64 11.51
CA LEU A 11 -3.70 13.75 10.72
C LEU A 11 -3.51 13.41 9.24
N PRO A 12 -2.45 13.88 8.56
CA PRO A 12 -2.26 13.51 7.16
C PRO A 12 -2.13 12.00 6.94
N VAL A 13 -1.51 11.28 7.88
CA VAL A 13 -1.38 9.83 7.79
C VAL A 13 -2.75 9.17 7.95
N ARG A 14 -3.55 9.64 8.92
CA ARG A 14 -4.89 9.07 9.11
C ARG A 14 -5.78 9.32 7.91
N ARG A 15 -5.66 10.50 7.30
CA ARG A 15 -6.41 10.81 6.08
C ARG A 15 -6.00 9.88 4.94
N ALA A 16 -4.69 9.66 4.77
CA ALA A 16 -4.18 8.78 3.73
C ALA A 16 -4.68 7.35 3.93
N LEU A 17 -4.72 6.88 5.18
CA LEU A 17 -5.25 5.54 5.47
C LEU A 17 -6.71 5.41 5.03
N ARG A 18 -7.53 6.42 5.30
CA ARG A 18 -8.93 6.40 4.88
C ARG A 18 -9.06 6.48 3.36
N GLU A 19 -8.23 7.30 2.72
CA GLU A 19 -8.24 7.41 1.26
C GLU A 19 -7.82 6.11 0.60
N VAL A 20 -6.77 5.47 1.10
CA VAL A 20 -6.34 4.18 0.59
C VAL A 20 -7.43 3.14 0.78
N GLY A 21 -8.02 3.08 1.98
CA GLY A 21 -9.12 2.16 2.25
C GLY A 21 -10.30 2.38 1.32
N GLY A 22 -10.69 3.64 1.11
CA GLY A 22 -11.77 3.99 0.21
C GLY A 22 -11.47 3.61 -1.23
N SER A 23 -10.24 3.80 -1.68
CA SER A 23 -9.82 3.43 -3.02
C SER A 23 -9.87 1.91 -3.21
N LEU A 24 -9.42 1.15 -2.22
CA LEU A 24 -9.49 -0.30 -2.29
C LEU A 24 -10.94 -0.76 -2.36
N GLN A 25 -11.83 -0.15 -1.59
CA GLN A 25 -13.25 -0.47 -1.66
C GLN A 25 -13.81 -0.19 -3.05
N THR A 26 -13.46 0.94 -3.62
CA THR A 26 -13.91 1.31 -4.96
C THR A 26 -13.42 0.30 -5.99
N TRP A 27 -12.14 -0.08 -5.95
CA TRP A 27 -11.60 -1.10 -6.84
C TRP A 27 -12.33 -2.43 -6.68
N ARG A 28 -12.62 -2.81 -5.43
CA ARG A 28 -13.37 -4.04 -5.18
C ARG A 28 -14.72 -4.01 -5.89
N LYS A 29 -15.44 -2.88 -5.75
CA LYS A 29 -16.75 -2.73 -6.38
C LYS A 29 -16.65 -2.73 -7.90
N LEU A 30 -15.63 -2.06 -8.44
CA LEU A 30 -15.38 -2.05 -9.88
C LEU A 30 -15.10 -3.45 -10.41
N ARG A 31 -14.49 -4.31 -9.60
CA ARG A 31 -14.24 -5.70 -9.97
C ARG A 31 -15.44 -6.61 -9.71
N GLY A 32 -16.53 -6.07 -9.17
CA GLY A 32 -17.72 -6.85 -8.90
C GLY A 32 -17.58 -7.81 -7.75
N LEU A 33 -16.71 -7.52 -6.77
CA LEU A 33 -16.43 -8.45 -5.68
C LEU A 33 -17.10 -8.02 -4.40
N THR A 34 -17.60 -8.99 -3.63
CA THR A 34 -17.97 -8.77 -2.24
C THR A 34 -16.71 -8.75 -1.39
N GLN A 35 -16.83 -8.24 -0.16
CA GLN A 35 -15.72 -8.29 0.79
C GLN A 35 -15.22 -9.71 1.02
N GLY A 36 -16.15 -10.67 1.15
CA GLY A 36 -15.76 -12.06 1.32
C GLY A 36 -15.02 -12.64 0.12
N GLN A 37 -15.47 -12.30 -1.08
CA GLN A 37 -14.82 -12.79 -2.29
C GLN A 37 -13.41 -12.21 -2.42
N LEU A 38 -13.24 -10.92 -2.11
CA LEU A 38 -11.90 -10.33 -2.13
C LEU A 38 -11.00 -10.98 -1.07
N ALA A 39 -11.55 -11.22 0.12
CA ALA A 39 -10.80 -11.89 1.18
C ALA A 39 -10.29 -13.25 0.74
N ASP A 40 -11.16 -14.03 0.10
CA ASP A 40 -10.77 -15.36 -0.41
C ASP A 40 -9.63 -15.25 -1.42
N ARG A 41 -9.73 -14.31 -2.35
CA ARG A 41 -8.71 -14.13 -3.39
C ARG A 41 -7.38 -13.66 -2.83
N ALA A 42 -7.43 -12.81 -1.82
CA ALA A 42 -6.22 -12.27 -1.20
C ALA A 42 -5.62 -13.20 -0.15
N GLY A 43 -6.35 -14.25 0.24
CA GLY A 43 -5.88 -15.15 1.29
C GLY A 43 -5.91 -14.53 2.67
N VAL A 44 -6.92 -13.69 2.94
CA VAL A 44 -7.09 -13.03 4.24
C VAL A 44 -8.53 -13.21 4.71
N THR A 45 -8.81 -12.79 5.94
CA THR A 45 -10.18 -12.87 6.46
C THR A 45 -11.02 -11.71 5.95
N ARG A 46 -12.34 -11.93 5.91
CA ARG A 46 -13.27 -10.87 5.55
C ARG A 46 -13.13 -9.66 6.48
N MET A 47 -12.95 -9.92 7.78
CA MET A 47 -12.81 -8.84 8.75
C MET A 47 -11.58 -7.97 8.44
N THR A 48 -10.50 -8.59 7.96
CA THR A 48 -9.32 -7.83 7.54
C THR A 48 -9.66 -6.87 6.39
N ILE A 49 -10.46 -7.32 5.42
CA ILE A 49 -10.90 -6.44 4.33
C ILE A 49 -11.76 -5.29 4.89
N VAL A 50 -12.70 -5.60 5.80
CA VAL A 50 -13.54 -4.57 6.41
C VAL A 50 -12.69 -3.50 7.08
N ARG A 51 -11.72 -3.93 7.90
CA ARG A 51 -10.84 -3.01 8.63
C ARG A 51 -10.00 -2.16 7.67
N MET A 52 -9.46 -2.80 6.64
CA MET A 52 -8.63 -2.11 5.67
C MET A 52 -9.42 -1.03 4.92
N GLU A 53 -10.65 -1.35 4.52
CA GLU A 53 -11.50 -0.39 3.81
C GLU A 53 -11.90 0.78 4.71
N GLN A 54 -11.89 0.58 6.02
CA GLN A 54 -12.17 1.65 6.99
C GLN A 54 -10.93 2.48 7.35
N GLY A 55 -9.78 2.15 6.80
CA GLY A 55 -8.55 2.89 7.06
C GLY A 55 -7.83 2.47 8.33
N ASP A 56 -8.00 1.23 8.77
CA ASP A 56 -7.32 0.73 9.96
C ASP A 56 -5.83 0.57 9.67
N GLY A 57 -5.02 1.38 10.35
CA GLY A 57 -3.58 1.39 10.14
C GLY A 57 -2.84 0.22 10.77
N THR A 58 -3.54 -0.66 11.50
CA THR A 58 -2.90 -1.83 12.10
C THR A 58 -2.81 -3.03 11.17
N VAL A 59 -3.40 -2.94 9.98
CA VAL A 59 -3.28 -3.99 8.98
C VAL A 59 -1.86 -3.96 8.43
N ARG A 60 -1.22 -5.14 8.40
CA ARG A 60 0.17 -5.23 7.96
C ARG A 60 0.33 -4.87 6.50
N THR A 61 1.51 -4.33 6.18
CA THR A 61 1.82 -3.94 4.80
C THR A 61 1.70 -5.10 3.82
N GLU A 62 2.13 -6.29 4.21
CA GLU A 62 2.03 -7.47 3.34
C GLU A 62 0.57 -7.75 2.96
N ILE A 63 -0.33 -7.57 3.91
CA ILE A 63 -1.75 -7.78 3.65
C ILE A 63 -2.26 -6.75 2.62
N LEU A 64 -1.85 -5.49 2.77
CA LEU A 64 -2.20 -4.47 1.80
C LEU A 64 -1.75 -4.88 0.39
N LEU A 65 -0.53 -5.39 0.27
CA LEU A 65 0.00 -5.80 -1.03
C LEU A 65 -0.74 -7.00 -1.59
N ARG A 66 -1.14 -7.97 -0.74
CA ARG A 66 -1.95 -9.10 -1.18
C ARG A 66 -3.29 -8.64 -1.74
N VAL A 67 -3.93 -7.68 -1.07
CA VAL A 67 -5.21 -7.15 -1.50
C VAL A 67 -5.06 -6.39 -2.81
N ALA A 68 -4.04 -5.55 -2.91
CA ALA A 68 -3.77 -4.83 -4.15
C ALA A 68 -3.50 -5.79 -5.32
N HIS A 69 -2.79 -6.89 -5.05
CA HIS A 69 -2.54 -7.92 -6.05
C HIS A 69 -3.85 -8.57 -6.50
N ALA A 70 -4.70 -8.93 -5.56
CA ALA A 70 -6.00 -9.54 -5.87
C ALA A 70 -6.89 -8.60 -6.68
N LEU A 71 -6.73 -7.30 -6.50
CA LEU A 71 -7.49 -6.29 -7.24
C LEU A 71 -6.84 -5.92 -8.58
N GLY A 72 -5.63 -6.38 -8.85
CA GLY A 72 -4.93 -6.06 -10.08
C GLY A 72 -4.28 -4.69 -10.10
N VAL A 73 -4.02 -4.09 -8.95
CA VAL A 73 -3.45 -2.74 -8.85
C VAL A 73 -2.13 -2.72 -8.07
N LEU A 74 -1.50 -3.88 -7.91
CA LEU A 74 -0.29 -3.98 -7.09
C LEU A 74 0.85 -3.08 -7.61
N ASP A 75 1.03 -3.00 -8.92
CA ASP A 75 2.18 -2.30 -9.49
C ASP A 75 2.20 -0.81 -9.16
N GLY A 76 1.05 -0.22 -8.89
CA GLY A 76 0.98 1.19 -8.55
C GLY A 76 1.63 1.54 -7.22
N LEU A 77 1.71 0.60 -6.30
CA LEU A 77 2.22 0.88 -4.97
C LEU A 77 3.73 1.09 -4.95
N PRO A 78 4.56 0.15 -5.45
CA PRO A 78 6.00 0.42 -5.48
C PRO A 78 6.35 1.57 -6.39
N ARG A 79 5.60 1.79 -7.45
CA ARG A 79 5.87 2.91 -8.36
C ARG A 79 5.63 4.26 -7.70
N ALA A 80 4.61 4.36 -6.86
CA ALA A 80 4.33 5.60 -6.13
C ALA A 80 5.49 6.01 -5.22
N LEU A 81 6.29 5.06 -4.78
CA LEU A 81 7.39 5.32 -3.86
C LEU A 81 8.75 5.30 -4.56
N ASP A 82 8.79 4.97 -5.84
CA ASP A 82 10.04 4.87 -6.58
C ASP A 82 10.56 6.29 -6.85
N PRO A 83 11.75 6.65 -6.28
CA PRO A 83 12.28 8.00 -6.50
C PRO A 83 12.57 8.29 -7.98
N TYR A 84 12.82 7.26 -8.77
CA TYR A 84 13.12 7.45 -10.18
C TYR A 84 11.88 7.70 -11.03
N GLU A 85 10.69 7.61 -10.43
CA GLU A 85 9.44 8.01 -11.08
C GLU A 85 9.14 9.50 -10.91
N SER A 86 9.99 10.25 -10.23
CA SER A 86 9.84 11.70 -10.07
C SER A 86 11.11 12.42 -10.49
N ASP A 87 10.93 13.65 -10.99
CA ASP A 87 12.09 14.49 -11.38
C ASP A 87 12.95 14.80 -10.17
N LEU A 88 12.32 15.12 -9.04
CA LEU A 88 13.05 15.46 -7.83
C LEU A 88 13.87 14.26 -7.35
N GLY A 89 13.27 13.08 -7.34
CA GLY A 89 13.98 11.89 -6.89
C GLY A 89 15.17 11.57 -7.80
N ARG A 90 14.99 11.69 -9.11
CA ARG A 90 16.10 11.47 -10.05
C ARG A 90 17.23 12.47 -9.83
N LEU A 91 16.88 13.73 -9.68
CA LEU A 91 17.90 14.76 -9.45
C LEU A 91 18.65 14.52 -8.15
N ARG A 92 17.94 14.22 -7.07
CA ARG A 92 18.57 13.99 -5.77
C ARG A 92 19.40 12.71 -5.76
N ALA A 93 19.00 11.70 -6.48
CA ALA A 93 19.77 10.46 -6.58
C ALA A 93 21.12 10.71 -7.23
N ASP A 94 21.16 11.54 -8.29
CA ASP A 94 22.42 11.88 -8.95
C ASP A 94 23.37 12.60 -8.02
N ASP A 95 22.84 13.46 -7.14
CA ASP A 95 23.66 14.28 -6.24
C ASP A 95 24.10 13.52 -5.00
N ARG A 96 23.28 12.62 -4.48
CA ARG A 96 23.45 12.09 -3.14
C ARG A 96 23.85 10.64 -3.07
N LEU A 97 23.64 9.89 -4.13
CA LEU A 97 23.93 8.48 -4.13
C LEU A 97 25.22 8.20 -4.86
N PRO A 98 25.99 7.18 -4.44
CA PRO A 98 27.13 6.77 -5.23
C PRO A 98 26.65 6.26 -6.58
N LYS A 99 27.59 6.12 -7.52
CA LYS A 99 27.23 5.60 -8.82
C LYS A 99 26.44 4.32 -8.64
N ARG A 100 25.26 4.34 -9.19
CA ARG A 100 24.29 3.31 -8.91
C ARG A 100 24.38 2.17 -9.89
N VAL A 101 24.43 0.96 -9.34
CA VAL A 101 24.16 -0.22 -10.14
C VAL A 101 22.68 -0.51 -10.01
N ARG A 102 21.98 -0.49 -11.11
CA ARG A 102 20.56 -0.73 -11.10
C ARG A 102 20.27 -2.12 -10.58
N PRO A 103 19.40 -2.26 -9.56
CA PRO A 103 19.06 -3.56 -9.06
C PRO A 103 18.45 -4.39 -10.17
N ARG A 104 18.84 -5.64 -10.24
CA ARG A 104 18.19 -6.53 -11.16
C ARG A 104 16.80 -6.86 -10.69
N SER A 105 15.95 -7.12 -11.64
CA SER A 105 14.66 -7.67 -11.31
C SER A 105 14.84 -8.97 -10.55
N LEU A 106 14.07 -9.12 -9.49
CA LEU A 106 14.14 -10.30 -8.63
C LEU A 106 13.09 -11.32 -9.01
N THR A 107 12.81 -11.42 -10.20
CA THR A 107 11.86 -12.42 -10.64
C THR A 107 12.41 -13.82 -10.48
#